data_8f5f50ac7242ca1085392c5836717fca
#
_entry.id   8f5f50ac7242ca1085392c5836717fca
#
_cell.length_a   1.000
_cell.length_b   1.000
_cell.length_c   1.000
_cell.angle_alpha   90.00
_cell.angle_beta   90.00
_cell.angle_gamma   90.00
#
_symmetry.space_group_name_H-M   'P 1'
#
loop_
_entity.id
_entity.type
_entity.pdbx_description
1 polymer ?
#
loop_
_entity_poly.entity_id
_entity_poly.type
_entity_poly.pdbx_seq_one_letter_code
_entity_poly.pdbx_strand_id
1 'polypeptide(L)'
;AVNGTSIDEAIEYKILSEILGIDDMNTTRFDDQDVLNLGNALARAGFVTMFHWSPTMALRQNIDPDEIDNLVWAFKYLKSQDYVEGDRVGMGGFCVGAAFALVASADPRIRDEVLFLNSFGSYFDARDLLLQISSRSRIYEGQSTPWDVDQLTFRVFANELIEAIHDPREQKVLRAVYMESGQSTQADMSSLSPQSQQVSELLDGTTLQRAEEIYESLPEEFQASMRRISPSTHVGDIKARLMIMHDRDDRLVPAAETRRLAESVKHRGDYRYTEVLAFEHVRPGSEGGVWELVKE
;
A
#
# COMPACT_ATOMS: atom_id res chain seq x y z
N ALA A 1 -8.11 -16.53 -18.24
CA ALA A 1 -7.22 -15.38 -18.13
C ALA A 1 -7.34 -14.57 -19.42
N VAL A 2 -8.01 -13.45 -19.40
CA VAL A 2 -8.03 -12.52 -20.51
C VAL A 2 -6.91 -11.51 -20.22
N ASN A 3 -5.77 -11.65 -20.90
CA ASN A 3 -4.74 -10.64 -20.94
C ASN A 3 -5.27 -9.45 -21.74
N GLY A 4 -5.73 -8.42 -21.04
CA GLY A 4 -6.24 -7.19 -21.64
C GLY A 4 -5.20 -6.11 -21.91
N THR A 5 -3.93 -6.38 -21.70
CA THR A 5 -2.84 -5.45 -22.07
C THR A 5 -2.53 -5.60 -23.56
N SER A 6 -2.62 -4.51 -24.30
CA SER A 6 -2.22 -4.50 -25.70
C SER A 6 -0.70 -4.70 -25.79
N ILE A 7 -0.23 -5.26 -26.93
CA ILE A 7 1.21 -5.38 -27.22
C ILE A 7 1.89 -3.99 -27.13
N ASP A 8 1.15 -2.94 -27.46
CA ASP A 8 1.63 -1.55 -27.41
C ASP A 8 1.93 -1.07 -25.99
N GLU A 9 1.07 -1.42 -24.98
CA GLU A 9 1.33 -1.06 -23.57
C GLU A 9 2.53 -1.81 -22.99
N ALA A 10 2.75 -3.06 -23.37
CA ALA A 10 3.93 -3.82 -22.98
C ALA A 10 5.23 -3.26 -23.60
N ILE A 11 5.15 -2.74 -24.82
CA ILE A 11 6.28 -2.07 -25.50
C ILE A 11 6.54 -0.70 -24.85
N GLU A 12 5.50 0.06 -24.56
CA GLU A 12 5.62 1.36 -23.89
C GLU A 12 6.23 1.21 -22.48
N TYR A 13 5.83 0.19 -21.74
CA TYR A 13 6.44 -0.14 -20.45
C TYR A 13 7.93 -0.48 -20.57
N LYS A 14 8.30 -1.30 -21.55
CA LYS A 14 9.71 -1.68 -21.79
C LYS A 14 10.56 -0.45 -22.16
N ILE A 15 10.04 0.43 -23.00
CA ILE A 15 10.71 1.67 -23.37
C ILE A 15 10.89 2.58 -22.15
N LEU A 16 9.87 2.73 -21.31
CA LEU A 16 9.92 3.53 -20.10
C LEU A 16 10.92 2.95 -19.08
N SER A 17 10.96 1.64 -18.90
CA SER A 17 11.91 1.00 -17.99
C SER A 17 13.37 1.19 -18.46
N GLU A 18 13.62 1.10 -19.76
CA GLU A 18 14.94 1.35 -20.35
C GLU A 18 15.36 2.83 -20.25
N ILE A 19 14.43 3.78 -20.46
CA ILE A 19 14.70 5.23 -20.37
C ILE A 19 14.94 5.67 -18.92
N LEU A 20 14.24 5.08 -17.96
CA LEU A 20 14.31 5.46 -16.55
C LEU A 20 15.38 4.70 -15.77
N GLY A 21 16.07 3.73 -16.38
CA GLY A 21 17.11 2.94 -15.72
C GLY A 21 16.59 2.10 -14.54
N ILE A 22 15.35 1.63 -14.62
CA ILE A 22 14.68 0.90 -13.53
C ILE A 22 14.93 -0.62 -13.70
N ASP A 23 16.18 -1.02 -13.83
CA ASP A 23 16.51 -2.43 -14.04
C ASP A 23 16.50 -3.29 -12.75
N ASP A 24 16.35 -2.68 -11.56
CA ASP A 24 16.59 -3.39 -10.30
C ASP A 24 15.49 -3.15 -9.23
N MET A 25 14.29 -2.72 -9.63
CA MET A 25 13.24 -2.52 -8.66
C MET A 25 12.31 -3.73 -8.56
N ASN A 26 12.22 -4.25 -7.36
CA ASN A 26 11.37 -5.34 -6.89
C ASN A 26 9.88 -4.95 -6.97
N THR A 27 9.45 -4.44 -8.12
CA THR A 27 8.08 -4.02 -8.39
C THR A 27 7.31 -5.18 -8.96
N THR A 28 6.16 -5.49 -8.38
CA THR A 28 5.25 -6.50 -8.91
C THR A 28 4.82 -6.06 -10.32
N ARG A 29 5.25 -6.80 -11.32
CA ARG A 29 4.89 -6.56 -12.73
C ARG A 29 3.66 -7.37 -13.09
N PHE A 30 2.91 -6.93 -14.11
CA PHE A 30 1.76 -7.69 -14.63
C PHE A 30 2.15 -9.07 -15.17
N ASP A 31 3.43 -9.28 -15.56
CA ASP A 31 4.03 -10.53 -16.00
C ASP A 31 4.82 -11.25 -14.87
N ASP A 32 4.72 -10.77 -13.61
CA ASP A 32 5.34 -11.41 -12.47
C ASP A 32 4.81 -12.84 -12.30
N GLN A 33 5.73 -13.79 -12.18
CA GLN A 33 5.38 -15.21 -12.10
C GLN A 33 4.52 -15.53 -10.87
N ASP A 34 4.69 -14.82 -9.77
CA ASP A 34 3.90 -15.02 -8.55
C ASP A 34 2.45 -14.56 -8.75
N VAL A 35 2.24 -13.43 -9.45
CA VAL A 35 0.90 -12.96 -9.83
C VAL A 35 0.23 -13.96 -10.78
N LEU A 36 0.96 -14.45 -11.78
CA LEU A 36 0.45 -15.47 -12.70
C LEU A 36 0.12 -16.78 -11.98
N ASN A 37 0.96 -17.22 -11.04
CA ASN A 37 0.75 -18.41 -10.25
C ASN A 37 -0.49 -18.28 -9.36
N LEU A 38 -0.68 -17.13 -8.71
CA LEU A 38 -1.87 -16.81 -7.92
C LEU A 38 -3.13 -16.84 -8.79
N GLY A 39 -3.10 -16.17 -9.95
CA GLY A 39 -4.21 -16.16 -10.90
C GLY A 39 -4.59 -17.57 -11.37
N ASN A 40 -3.60 -18.39 -11.69
CA ASN A 40 -3.80 -19.79 -12.08
C ASN A 40 -4.38 -20.63 -10.94
N ALA A 41 -3.91 -20.43 -9.70
CA ALA A 41 -4.42 -21.14 -8.53
C ALA A 41 -5.90 -20.78 -8.27
N LEU A 42 -6.24 -19.50 -8.32
CA LEU A 42 -7.60 -19.01 -8.15
C LEU A 42 -8.51 -19.52 -9.28
N ALA A 43 -8.05 -19.50 -10.53
CA ALA A 43 -8.80 -20.02 -11.66
C ALA A 43 -9.09 -21.54 -11.52
N ARG A 44 -8.13 -22.33 -11.03
CA ARG A 44 -8.33 -23.76 -10.72
C ARG A 44 -9.33 -23.96 -9.57
N ALA A 45 -9.42 -23.02 -8.66
CA ALA A 45 -10.43 -23.03 -7.58
C ALA A 45 -11.82 -22.53 -8.06
N GLY A 46 -11.97 -22.18 -9.33
CA GLY A 46 -13.23 -21.77 -9.93
C GLY A 46 -13.50 -20.26 -9.90
N PHE A 47 -12.50 -19.45 -9.57
CA PHE A 47 -12.64 -17.98 -9.59
C PHE A 47 -12.33 -17.41 -10.98
N VAL A 48 -13.09 -16.42 -11.38
CA VAL A 48 -12.68 -15.44 -12.39
C VAL A 48 -11.92 -14.34 -11.67
N THR A 49 -10.67 -14.09 -12.07
CA THR A 49 -9.82 -13.10 -11.41
C THR A 49 -9.41 -12.00 -12.36
N MET A 50 -9.42 -10.78 -11.87
CA MET A 50 -8.89 -9.62 -12.56
C MET A 50 -7.92 -8.91 -11.62
N PHE A 51 -6.69 -8.72 -12.08
CA PHE A 51 -5.66 -7.97 -11.35
C PHE A 51 -5.67 -6.53 -11.86
N HIS A 52 -5.86 -5.61 -10.93
CA HIS A 52 -5.68 -4.19 -11.19
C HIS A 52 -4.19 -3.86 -11.05
N TRP A 53 -3.68 -3.09 -11.97
CA TRP A 53 -2.29 -2.65 -12.01
C TRP A 53 -2.21 -1.14 -11.86
N SER A 54 -1.42 -0.65 -10.90
CA SER A 54 -1.14 0.77 -10.71
C SER A 54 0.22 1.13 -11.31
N PRO A 55 0.27 1.86 -12.42
CA PRO A 55 1.54 2.31 -13.00
C PRO A 55 2.32 3.23 -12.06
N THR A 56 1.64 4.08 -11.31
CA THR A 56 2.28 5.03 -10.38
C THR A 56 2.99 4.29 -9.25
N MET A 57 2.35 3.29 -8.65
CA MET A 57 2.99 2.47 -7.62
C MET A 57 4.11 1.62 -8.21
N ALA A 58 3.86 0.94 -9.33
CA ALA A 58 4.81 0.00 -9.92
C ALA A 58 6.09 0.67 -10.44
N LEU A 59 5.96 1.84 -11.07
CA LEU A 59 7.08 2.52 -11.74
C LEU A 59 7.73 3.60 -10.86
N ARG A 60 6.95 4.25 -9.99
CA ARG A 60 7.42 5.42 -9.24
C ARG A 60 7.43 5.20 -7.74
N GLN A 61 6.85 4.09 -7.26
CA GLN A 61 6.64 3.82 -5.82
C GLN A 61 5.89 4.97 -5.14
N ASN A 62 4.89 5.50 -5.85
CA ASN A 62 4.05 6.60 -5.41
C ASN A 62 2.62 6.14 -5.24
N ILE A 63 1.96 6.61 -4.19
CA ILE A 63 0.58 6.31 -3.86
C ILE A 63 -0.32 7.33 -4.58
N ASP A 64 -1.12 6.85 -5.51
CA ASP A 64 -2.11 7.67 -6.22
C ASP A 64 -3.51 7.40 -5.65
N PRO A 65 -4.12 8.38 -4.94
CA PRO A 65 -5.47 8.19 -4.40
C PRO A 65 -6.55 7.92 -5.45
N ASP A 66 -6.34 8.27 -6.71
CA ASP A 66 -7.30 8.04 -7.79
C ASP A 66 -7.37 6.57 -8.20
N GLU A 67 -6.38 5.75 -7.82
CA GLU A 67 -6.44 4.29 -7.99
C GLU A 67 -7.60 3.64 -7.22
N ILE A 68 -8.13 4.29 -6.19
CA ILE A 68 -9.34 3.83 -5.50
C ILE A 68 -10.54 3.87 -6.44
N ASP A 69 -10.69 4.94 -7.23
CA ASP A 69 -11.72 5.04 -8.26
C ASP A 69 -11.55 3.98 -9.36
N ASN A 70 -10.30 3.74 -9.78
CA ASN A 70 -9.98 2.69 -10.75
C ASN A 70 -10.41 1.31 -10.24
N LEU A 71 -10.19 1.00 -8.95
CA LEU A 71 -10.66 -0.25 -8.34
C LEU A 71 -12.18 -0.36 -8.33
N VAL A 72 -12.90 0.73 -8.06
CA VAL A 72 -14.38 0.76 -8.15
C VAL A 72 -14.85 0.47 -9.57
N TRP A 73 -14.22 1.06 -10.58
CA TRP A 73 -14.55 0.80 -11.97
C TRP A 73 -14.17 -0.62 -12.40
N ALA A 74 -13.04 -1.12 -11.96
CA ALA A 74 -12.60 -2.50 -12.19
C ALA A 74 -13.59 -3.52 -11.62
N PHE A 75 -14.09 -3.29 -10.40
CA PHE A 75 -15.13 -4.11 -9.79
C PHE A 75 -16.41 -4.12 -10.63
N LYS A 76 -16.91 -2.96 -11.02
CA LYS A 76 -18.10 -2.84 -11.87
C LYS A 76 -17.92 -3.52 -13.21
N TYR A 77 -16.76 -3.35 -13.84
CA TYR A 77 -16.44 -3.99 -15.10
C TYR A 77 -16.46 -5.51 -14.96
N LEU A 78 -15.76 -6.07 -13.96
CA LEU A 78 -15.75 -7.52 -13.74
C LEU A 78 -17.15 -8.07 -13.49
N LYS A 79 -17.93 -7.40 -12.64
CA LYS A 79 -19.30 -7.79 -12.32
C LYS A 79 -20.23 -7.77 -13.54
N SER A 80 -19.98 -6.91 -14.51
CA SER A 80 -20.82 -6.78 -15.73
C SER A 80 -20.58 -7.88 -16.76
N GLN A 81 -19.58 -8.73 -16.57
CA GLN A 81 -19.27 -9.78 -17.53
C GLN A 81 -20.28 -10.94 -17.42
N ASP A 82 -20.73 -11.46 -18.54
CA ASP A 82 -21.75 -12.52 -18.63
C ASP A 82 -21.28 -13.88 -18.07
N TYR A 83 -19.97 -14.09 -17.97
CA TYR A 83 -19.34 -15.26 -17.39
C TYR A 83 -19.04 -15.15 -15.89
N VAL A 84 -19.46 -14.04 -15.25
CA VAL A 84 -19.28 -13.78 -13.81
C VAL A 84 -20.63 -13.87 -13.11
N GLU A 85 -20.69 -14.65 -12.01
CA GLU A 85 -21.85 -14.62 -11.13
C GLU A 85 -21.90 -13.30 -10.35
N GLY A 86 -22.63 -12.31 -10.87
CA GLY A 86 -22.58 -10.90 -10.45
C GLY A 86 -22.96 -10.61 -9.00
N ASP A 87 -23.60 -11.55 -8.29
CA ASP A 87 -23.89 -11.49 -6.85
C ASP A 87 -22.80 -12.17 -5.98
N ARG A 88 -21.76 -12.73 -6.61
CA ARG A 88 -20.67 -13.46 -5.92
C ARG A 88 -19.30 -12.83 -6.19
N VAL A 89 -19.24 -11.53 -6.32
CA VAL A 89 -18.01 -10.77 -6.58
C VAL A 89 -17.45 -10.21 -5.28
N GLY A 90 -16.15 -10.34 -5.11
CA GLY A 90 -15.40 -9.78 -3.98
C GLY A 90 -14.16 -9.06 -4.43
N MET A 91 -13.45 -8.51 -3.49
CA MET A 91 -12.18 -7.81 -3.69
C MET A 91 -11.08 -8.46 -2.85
N GLY A 92 -9.85 -8.22 -3.23
CA GLY A 92 -8.69 -8.60 -2.44
C GLY A 92 -7.47 -7.79 -2.82
N GLY A 93 -6.52 -7.71 -1.92
CA GLY A 93 -5.29 -7.00 -2.18
C GLY A 93 -4.19 -7.33 -1.19
N PHE A 94 -3.00 -6.86 -1.53
CA PHE A 94 -1.78 -7.01 -0.74
C PHE A 94 -1.20 -5.63 -0.45
N CYS A 95 -0.64 -5.42 0.74
CA CYS A 95 0.04 -4.20 1.14
C CYS A 95 -0.83 -2.94 0.89
N VAL A 96 -0.33 -1.94 0.18
CA VAL A 96 -1.08 -0.73 -0.24
C VAL A 96 -2.35 -1.11 -1.03
N GLY A 97 -2.27 -2.11 -1.91
CA GLY A 97 -3.44 -2.58 -2.67
C GLY A 97 -4.54 -3.16 -1.78
N ALA A 98 -4.18 -3.75 -0.63
CA ALA A 98 -5.16 -4.22 0.36
C ALA A 98 -5.87 -3.05 1.07
N ALA A 99 -5.13 -1.99 1.43
CA ALA A 99 -5.71 -0.78 1.99
C ALA A 99 -6.65 -0.08 0.98
N PHE A 100 -6.25 0.00 -0.27
CA PHE A 100 -7.08 0.57 -1.33
C PHE A 100 -8.34 -0.25 -1.62
N ALA A 101 -8.24 -1.59 -1.59
CA ALA A 101 -9.40 -2.45 -1.70
C ALA A 101 -10.39 -2.26 -0.54
N LEU A 102 -9.88 -2.05 0.70
CA LEU A 102 -10.70 -1.69 1.86
C LEU A 102 -11.46 -0.38 1.61
N VAL A 103 -10.76 0.67 1.19
CA VAL A 103 -11.38 1.97 0.91
C VAL A 103 -12.38 1.88 -0.25
N ALA A 104 -12.00 1.24 -1.35
CA ALA A 104 -12.89 1.06 -2.51
C ALA A 104 -14.15 0.27 -2.15
N SER A 105 -14.04 -0.77 -1.29
CA SER A 105 -15.20 -1.55 -0.86
C SER A 105 -16.19 -0.78 0.03
N ALA A 106 -15.79 0.37 0.57
CA ALA A 106 -16.66 1.28 1.31
C ALA A 106 -17.38 2.28 0.39
N ASP A 107 -16.99 2.39 -0.88
CA ASP A 107 -17.53 3.35 -1.83
C ASP A 107 -19.04 3.10 -2.06
N PRO A 108 -19.91 4.12 -1.95
CA PRO A 108 -21.35 3.96 -2.11
C PRO A 108 -21.77 3.41 -3.48
N ARG A 109 -20.91 3.49 -4.49
CA ARG A 109 -21.15 2.95 -5.83
C ARG A 109 -21.10 1.43 -5.89
N ILE A 110 -20.43 0.75 -4.93
CA ILE A 110 -20.24 -0.71 -4.95
C ILE A 110 -20.37 -1.39 -3.58
N ARG A 111 -20.36 -0.67 -2.45
CA ARG A 111 -20.29 -1.25 -1.10
C ARG A 111 -21.40 -2.26 -0.78
N ASP A 112 -22.57 -2.11 -1.39
CA ASP A 112 -23.70 -3.03 -1.21
C ASP A 112 -23.58 -4.30 -2.08
N GLU A 113 -22.59 -4.34 -2.95
CA GLU A 113 -22.40 -5.37 -3.97
C GLU A 113 -21.14 -6.20 -3.75
N VAL A 114 -20.20 -5.72 -2.93
CA VAL A 114 -18.97 -6.45 -2.57
C VAL A 114 -19.30 -7.51 -1.53
N LEU A 115 -19.25 -8.79 -1.93
CA LEU A 115 -19.63 -9.90 -1.06
C LEU A 115 -18.57 -10.17 0.01
N PHE A 116 -17.30 -10.15 -0.36
CA PHE A 116 -16.16 -10.37 0.55
C PHE A 116 -14.97 -9.52 0.17
N LEU A 117 -14.10 -9.29 1.15
CA LEU A 117 -12.83 -8.64 0.94
C LEU A 117 -11.73 -9.39 1.68
N ASN A 118 -10.64 -9.71 0.96
CA ASN A 118 -9.42 -10.28 1.52
C ASN A 118 -8.34 -9.19 1.58
N SER A 119 -7.94 -8.80 2.79
CA SER A 119 -6.89 -7.81 3.04
C SER A 119 -5.67 -8.51 3.62
N PHE A 120 -4.55 -8.52 2.90
CA PHE A 120 -3.30 -9.08 3.38
C PHE A 120 -2.22 -8.01 3.51
N GLY A 121 -1.68 -7.84 4.72
CA GLY A 121 -0.55 -6.95 5.01
C GLY A 121 -0.87 -5.46 4.82
N SER A 122 -2.15 -5.04 4.97
CA SER A 122 -2.54 -3.64 4.80
C SER A 122 -2.10 -2.78 5.98
N TYR A 123 -1.88 -1.49 5.71
CA TYR A 123 -1.98 -0.49 6.77
C TYR A 123 -3.46 -0.18 7.07
N PHE A 124 -3.71 0.41 8.22
CA PHE A 124 -5.05 0.83 8.64
C PHE A 124 -5.23 2.35 8.56
N ASP A 125 -4.20 3.08 8.96
CA ASP A 125 -4.21 4.54 8.92
C ASP A 125 -2.89 5.07 8.34
N ALA A 126 -2.98 5.83 7.22
CA ALA A 126 -1.81 6.33 6.51
C ALA A 126 -1.04 7.39 7.34
N ARG A 127 -1.76 8.23 8.13
CA ARG A 127 -1.13 9.19 9.04
C ARG A 127 -0.33 8.46 10.13
N ASP A 128 -0.97 7.49 10.79
CA ASP A 128 -0.32 6.75 11.87
C ASP A 128 0.90 5.96 11.36
N LEU A 129 0.80 5.37 10.17
CA LEU A 129 1.94 4.69 9.55
C LEU A 129 3.07 5.69 9.25
N LEU A 130 2.74 6.88 8.72
CA LEU A 130 3.69 7.95 8.48
C LEU A 130 4.42 8.36 9.76
N LEU A 131 3.70 8.54 10.85
CA LEU A 131 4.29 8.90 12.14
C LEU A 131 5.21 7.80 12.69
N GLN A 132 4.83 6.54 12.52
CA GLN A 132 5.66 5.39 12.91
C GLN A 132 6.94 5.29 12.09
N ILE A 133 6.87 5.54 10.77
CA ILE A 133 8.04 5.58 9.89
C ILE A 133 8.97 6.73 10.31
N SER A 134 8.44 7.94 10.50
CA SER A 134 9.23 9.11 10.90
C SER A 134 9.88 8.94 12.27
N SER A 135 9.19 8.31 13.22
CA SER A 135 9.73 8.08 14.56
C SER A 135 10.56 6.79 14.69
N ARG A 136 10.74 6.04 13.59
CA ARG A 136 11.43 4.73 13.60
C ARG A 136 10.89 3.81 14.70
N SER A 137 9.55 3.83 14.89
CA SER A 137 8.93 3.08 15.97
C SER A 137 7.61 2.44 15.54
N ARG A 138 7.36 1.22 16.03
CA ARG A 138 6.08 0.54 15.95
C ARG A 138 5.29 0.89 17.20
N ILE A 139 4.06 1.38 17.03
CA ILE A 139 3.24 1.83 18.14
C ILE A 139 1.94 1.01 18.16
N TYR A 140 1.70 0.33 19.29
CA TYR A 140 0.48 -0.44 19.50
C TYR A 140 0.11 -0.46 20.99
N GLU A 141 -1.17 -0.23 21.33
CA GLU A 141 -1.70 -0.21 22.71
C GLU A 141 -0.89 0.70 23.67
N GLY A 142 -0.40 1.84 23.17
CA GLY A 142 0.39 2.79 23.95
C GLY A 142 1.84 2.35 24.18
N GLN A 143 2.27 1.23 23.64
CA GLN A 143 3.65 0.79 23.66
C GLN A 143 4.37 1.17 22.38
N SER A 144 5.61 1.60 22.50
CA SER A 144 6.49 1.93 21.38
C SER A 144 7.70 1.00 21.39
N THR A 145 8.00 0.39 20.26
CA THR A 145 9.18 -0.44 20.05
C THR A 145 9.97 0.05 18.83
N PRO A 146 11.31 -0.02 18.85
CA PRO A 146 12.13 0.37 17.70
C PRO A 146 11.71 -0.38 16.43
N TRP A 147 11.72 0.34 15.32
CA TRP A 147 11.43 -0.22 13.99
C TRP A 147 12.55 0.15 13.02
N ASP A 148 13.22 -0.87 12.51
CA ASP A 148 14.11 -0.74 11.36
C ASP A 148 13.23 -0.75 10.10
N VAL A 149 12.94 0.44 9.59
CA VAL A 149 12.00 0.64 8.47
C VAL A 149 12.62 0.10 7.20
N ASP A 150 11.91 -0.81 6.53
CA ASP A 150 12.35 -1.38 5.25
C ASP A 150 12.56 -0.29 4.19
N GLN A 151 13.54 -0.50 3.31
CA GLN A 151 13.91 0.49 2.29
C GLN A 151 12.76 0.80 1.32
N LEU A 152 11.96 -0.20 0.94
CA LEU A 152 10.80 0.01 0.06
C LEU A 152 9.75 0.89 0.75
N THR A 153 9.42 0.56 1.99
CA THR A 153 8.48 1.35 2.81
C THR A 153 8.97 2.79 2.96
N PHE A 154 10.26 2.97 3.25
CA PHE A 154 10.85 4.30 3.35
C PHE A 154 10.76 5.08 2.04
N ARG A 155 11.02 4.44 0.89
CA ARG A 155 10.97 5.11 -0.42
C ARG A 155 9.56 5.55 -0.80
N VAL A 156 8.55 4.70 -0.59
CA VAL A 156 7.15 5.08 -0.80
C VAL A 156 6.77 6.28 0.06
N PHE A 157 7.12 6.22 1.34
CA PHE A 157 6.90 7.30 2.28
C PHE A 157 7.62 8.61 1.89
N ALA A 158 8.89 8.53 1.48
CA ALA A 158 9.66 9.69 1.05
C ALA A 158 9.07 10.34 -0.20
N ASN A 159 8.58 9.54 -1.16
CA ASN A 159 7.89 10.05 -2.33
C ASN A 159 6.67 10.91 -1.95
N GLU A 160 5.81 10.37 -1.09
CA GLU A 160 4.59 11.08 -0.66
C GLU A 160 4.91 12.43 0.00
N LEU A 161 5.88 12.44 0.91
CA LEU A 161 6.27 13.66 1.60
C LEU A 161 6.93 14.69 0.67
N ILE A 162 7.78 14.24 -0.25
CA ILE A 162 8.46 15.14 -1.19
C ILE A 162 7.44 15.74 -2.17
N GLU A 163 6.43 14.99 -2.59
CA GLU A 163 5.38 15.50 -3.47
C GLU A 163 4.44 16.50 -2.79
N ALA A 164 4.34 16.49 -1.47
CA ALA A 164 3.63 17.52 -0.72
C ALA A 164 4.28 18.93 -0.80
N ILE A 165 5.52 19.01 -1.28
CA ILE A 165 6.26 20.25 -1.43
C ILE A 165 5.94 20.87 -2.80
N HIS A 166 5.54 22.14 -2.83
CA HIS A 166 5.11 22.79 -4.07
C HIS A 166 6.26 23.24 -4.97
N ASP A 167 7.47 23.50 -4.41
CA ASP A 167 8.61 23.95 -5.21
C ASP A 167 9.36 22.76 -5.86
N PRO A 168 9.34 22.63 -7.21
CA PRO A 168 10.02 21.53 -7.88
C PRO A 168 11.55 21.51 -7.69
N ARG A 169 12.16 22.65 -7.35
CA ARG A 169 13.61 22.73 -7.08
C ARG A 169 13.92 22.07 -5.74
N GLU A 170 13.10 22.35 -4.72
CA GLU A 170 13.23 21.73 -3.41
C GLU A 170 12.91 20.24 -3.45
N GLN A 171 11.86 19.84 -4.20
CA GLN A 171 11.61 18.42 -4.47
C GLN A 171 12.83 17.71 -5.05
N LYS A 172 13.49 18.32 -6.06
CA LYS A 172 14.68 17.76 -6.68
C LYS A 172 15.83 17.59 -5.68
N VAL A 173 16.05 18.56 -4.80
CA VAL A 173 17.09 18.48 -3.76
C VAL A 173 16.80 17.31 -2.81
N LEU A 174 15.56 17.20 -2.32
CA LEU A 174 15.18 16.12 -1.40
C LEU A 174 15.22 14.74 -2.07
N ARG A 175 14.79 14.63 -3.34
CA ARG A 175 14.93 13.38 -4.10
C ARG A 175 16.39 12.95 -4.24
N ALA A 176 17.28 13.89 -4.55
CA ALA A 176 18.72 13.60 -4.65
C ALA A 176 19.33 13.10 -3.34
N VAL A 177 18.82 13.60 -2.18
CA VAL A 177 19.29 13.16 -0.85
C VAL A 177 18.73 11.81 -0.46
N TYR A 178 17.41 11.62 -0.59
CA TYR A 178 16.70 10.49 0.04
C TYR A 178 16.36 9.37 -0.92
N MET A 179 16.31 9.63 -2.23
CA MET A 179 15.88 8.65 -3.24
C MET A 179 17.01 8.19 -4.16
N GLU A 180 17.92 9.11 -4.48
CA GLU A 180 19.08 8.83 -5.33
C GLU A 180 20.31 8.75 -4.43
N SER A 181 21.19 7.79 -4.60
CA SER A 181 22.34 7.50 -3.72
C SER A 181 23.29 8.70 -3.50
N GLY A 182 22.83 9.74 -2.80
CA GLY A 182 23.67 10.63 -2.02
C GLY A 182 24.58 11.62 -2.75
N GLN A 183 24.15 12.27 -3.82
CA GLN A 183 24.98 13.28 -4.51
C GLN A 183 24.62 14.75 -4.22
N SER A 184 23.73 15.04 -3.25
CA SER A 184 23.48 16.46 -2.92
C SER A 184 24.48 16.98 -1.90
N THR A 185 24.90 18.23 -2.11
CA THR A 185 25.83 18.88 -1.19
C THR A 185 25.05 19.45 0.03
N GLN A 186 25.69 19.49 1.19
CA GLN A 186 25.14 20.10 2.41
C GLN A 186 24.69 21.56 2.21
N ALA A 187 25.23 22.25 1.20
CA ALA A 187 24.84 23.59 0.80
C ALA A 187 23.40 23.67 0.26
N ASP A 188 22.94 22.62 -0.46
CA ASP A 188 21.59 22.62 -1.04
C ASP A 188 20.52 22.47 0.03
N MET A 189 20.79 21.72 1.10
CA MET A 189 19.85 21.52 2.23
C MET A 189 19.64 22.79 3.05
N SER A 190 20.66 23.64 3.21
CA SER A 190 20.55 24.88 3.98
C SER A 190 19.71 25.97 3.29
N SER A 191 19.44 25.82 2.01
CA SER A 191 18.64 26.75 1.20
C SER A 191 17.15 26.40 1.13
N LEU A 192 16.75 25.27 1.72
CA LEU A 192 15.37 24.79 1.70
C LEU A 192 14.44 25.70 2.50
N SER A 193 13.19 25.82 2.07
CA SER A 193 12.14 26.48 2.82
C SER A 193 11.88 25.78 4.17
N PRO A 194 11.26 26.48 5.14
CA PRO A 194 10.90 25.86 6.42
C PRO A 194 10.07 24.58 6.27
N GLN A 195 9.15 24.53 5.30
CA GLN A 195 8.36 23.34 5.03
C GLN A 195 9.25 22.18 4.56
N SER A 196 10.14 22.42 3.62
CA SER A 196 11.05 21.40 3.09
C SER A 196 12.07 20.93 4.14
N GLN A 197 12.48 21.81 5.05
CA GLN A 197 13.30 21.42 6.21
C GLN A 197 12.54 20.51 7.18
N GLN A 198 11.24 20.78 7.41
CA GLN A 198 10.38 19.91 8.22
C GLN A 198 10.18 18.53 7.57
N VAL A 199 9.97 18.49 6.25
CA VAL A 199 9.92 17.23 5.51
C VAL A 199 11.23 16.47 5.63
N SER A 200 12.37 17.14 5.49
CA SER A 200 13.70 16.56 5.71
C SER A 200 13.83 15.96 7.13
N GLU A 201 13.36 16.67 8.15
CA GLU A 201 13.36 16.21 9.54
C GLU A 201 12.55 14.92 9.72
N LEU A 202 11.37 14.80 9.06
CA LEU A 202 10.60 13.55 9.06
C LEU A 202 11.35 12.40 8.38
N LEU A 203 12.03 12.67 7.28
CA LEU A 203 12.78 11.69 6.51
C LEU A 203 14.06 11.22 7.25
N ASP A 204 14.75 12.12 7.92
CA ASP A 204 15.92 11.79 8.74
C ASP A 204 15.56 10.94 9.97
N GLY A 205 14.35 11.07 10.45
CA GLY A 205 13.84 10.46 11.66
C GLY A 205 13.83 11.44 12.83
N THR A 206 12.71 11.46 13.56
CA THR A 206 12.50 12.38 14.69
C THR A 206 11.69 11.70 15.80
N THR A 207 11.37 12.40 16.88
CA THR A 207 10.48 11.87 17.91
C THR A 207 9.04 11.81 17.42
N LEU A 208 8.23 10.89 17.97
CA LEU A 208 6.81 10.79 17.63
C LEU A 208 6.09 12.15 17.80
N GLN A 209 6.28 12.81 18.94
CA GLN A 209 5.69 14.11 19.21
C GLN A 209 6.07 15.14 18.14
N ARG A 210 7.33 15.18 17.76
CA ARG A 210 7.81 16.10 16.74
C ARG A 210 7.26 15.75 15.35
N ALA A 211 7.16 14.48 15.03
CA ALA A 211 6.53 14.03 13.79
C ALA A 211 5.05 14.45 13.71
N GLU A 212 4.31 14.37 14.82
CA GLU A 212 2.92 14.86 14.91
C GLU A 212 2.84 16.36 14.67
N GLU A 213 3.68 17.16 15.35
CA GLU A 213 3.73 18.63 15.16
C GLU A 213 4.00 19.00 13.70
N ILE A 214 4.95 18.31 13.06
CA ILE A 214 5.26 18.57 11.65
C ILE A 214 4.09 18.15 10.76
N TYR A 215 3.51 16.96 10.96
CA TYR A 215 2.37 16.49 10.18
C TYR A 215 1.21 17.48 10.20
N GLU A 216 0.86 18.01 11.36
CA GLU A 216 -0.22 19.01 11.50
C GLU A 216 0.11 20.35 10.80
N SER A 217 1.37 20.62 10.50
CA SER A 217 1.81 21.79 9.75
C SER A 217 1.89 21.58 8.22
N LEU A 218 1.79 20.33 7.75
CA LEU A 218 1.79 20.02 6.32
C LEU A 218 0.52 20.54 5.62
N PRO A 219 0.54 20.75 4.30
CA PRO A 219 -0.61 21.26 3.56
C PRO A 219 -1.87 20.43 3.82
N GLU A 220 -3.02 21.11 3.95
CA GLU A 220 -4.32 20.43 4.15
C GLU A 220 -4.65 19.43 3.02
N GLU A 221 -4.21 19.73 1.80
CA GLU A 221 -4.36 18.83 0.65
C GLU A 221 -3.65 17.50 0.88
N PHE A 222 -2.43 17.54 1.44
CA PHE A 222 -1.69 16.33 1.80
C PHE A 222 -2.39 15.55 2.91
N GLN A 223 -2.82 16.24 3.97
CA GLN A 223 -3.54 15.59 5.06
C GLN A 223 -4.88 14.99 4.59
N ALA A 224 -5.59 15.68 3.70
CA ALA A 224 -6.82 15.18 3.09
C ALA A 224 -6.56 13.94 2.23
N SER A 225 -5.45 13.91 1.47
CA SER A 225 -5.00 12.73 0.73
C SER A 225 -4.74 11.54 1.66
N MET A 226 -4.01 11.75 2.77
CA MET A 226 -3.76 10.70 3.76
C MET A 226 -5.07 10.14 4.34
N ARG A 227 -6.04 11.01 4.67
CA ARG A 227 -7.37 10.56 5.12
C ARG A 227 -8.11 9.76 4.04
N ARG A 228 -8.05 10.21 2.78
CA ARG A 228 -8.72 9.56 1.64
C ARG A 228 -8.24 8.12 1.43
N ILE A 229 -6.95 7.87 1.60
CA ILE A 229 -6.36 6.54 1.41
C ILE A 229 -6.35 5.66 2.67
N SER A 230 -6.81 6.18 3.81
CA SER A 230 -6.81 5.46 5.10
C SER A 230 -8.06 4.62 5.28
N PRO A 231 -7.97 3.28 5.38
CA PRO A 231 -9.10 2.43 5.75
C PRO A 231 -9.81 2.87 7.04
N SER A 232 -9.10 3.45 8.01
CA SER A 232 -9.64 3.93 9.28
C SER A 232 -10.79 4.92 9.12
N THR A 233 -10.75 5.76 8.08
CA THR A 233 -11.80 6.74 7.77
C THR A 233 -13.02 6.15 7.06
N HIS A 234 -12.91 4.95 6.49
CA HIS A 234 -13.94 4.35 5.65
C HIS A 234 -14.51 3.05 6.21
N VAL A 235 -13.85 2.44 7.20
CA VAL A 235 -14.16 1.10 7.71
C VAL A 235 -15.62 0.95 8.18
N GLY A 236 -16.26 2.01 8.67
CA GLY A 236 -17.66 2.01 9.08
C GLY A 236 -18.67 1.81 7.94
N ASP A 237 -18.26 2.09 6.70
CA ASP A 237 -19.08 1.95 5.50
C ASP A 237 -18.86 0.60 4.77
N ILE A 238 -17.86 -0.19 5.15
CA ILE A 238 -17.59 -1.50 4.57
C ILE A 238 -18.68 -2.49 4.97
N LYS A 239 -19.37 -3.08 3.98
CA LYS A 239 -20.42 -4.09 4.18
C LYS A 239 -19.96 -5.51 3.85
N ALA A 240 -18.87 -5.63 3.13
CA ALA A 240 -18.28 -6.91 2.75
C ALA A 240 -17.86 -7.73 3.97
N ARG A 241 -17.90 -9.07 3.86
CA ARG A 241 -17.22 -9.94 4.82
C ARG A 241 -15.72 -9.72 4.75
N LEU A 242 -15.07 -9.60 5.90
CA LEU A 242 -13.64 -9.29 5.96
C LEU A 242 -12.81 -10.53 6.32
N MET A 243 -11.81 -10.80 5.49
CA MET A 243 -10.72 -11.72 5.78
C MET A 243 -9.45 -10.90 5.88
N ILE A 244 -8.99 -10.70 7.10
CA ILE A 244 -7.83 -9.86 7.41
C ILE A 244 -6.68 -10.79 7.76
N MET A 245 -5.59 -10.68 7.03
CA MET A 245 -4.39 -11.48 7.22
C MET A 245 -3.17 -10.58 7.33
N HIS A 246 -2.20 -10.98 8.16
CA HIS A 246 -0.92 -10.28 8.27
C HIS A 246 0.19 -11.26 8.66
N ASP A 247 1.40 -11.03 8.15
CA ASP A 247 2.56 -11.69 8.70
C ASP A 247 2.96 -11.00 10.01
N ARG A 248 3.14 -11.77 11.08
CA ARG A 248 3.47 -11.25 12.41
C ARG A 248 4.78 -10.47 12.42
N ASP A 249 5.76 -10.93 11.65
CA ASP A 249 7.12 -10.40 11.58
C ASP A 249 7.33 -9.46 10.38
N ASP A 250 6.23 -8.98 9.79
CA ASP A 250 6.27 -8.07 8.65
C ASP A 250 7.17 -6.84 8.92
N ARG A 251 8.14 -6.64 8.01
CA ARG A 251 9.09 -5.52 8.11
C ARG A 251 8.63 -4.29 7.36
N LEU A 252 7.75 -4.47 6.35
CA LEU A 252 7.26 -3.37 5.51
C LEU A 252 6.12 -2.62 6.17
N VAL A 253 5.13 -3.35 6.70
CA VAL A 253 3.97 -2.79 7.38
C VAL A 253 3.82 -3.50 8.72
N PRO A 254 3.84 -2.78 9.87
CA PRO A 254 3.67 -3.43 11.17
C PRO A 254 2.33 -4.17 11.29
N ALA A 255 2.34 -5.40 11.81
CA ALA A 255 1.11 -6.18 12.05
C ALA A 255 0.10 -5.46 12.97
N ALA A 256 0.57 -4.51 13.77
CA ALA A 256 -0.27 -3.62 14.56
C ALA A 256 -1.31 -2.86 13.72
N GLU A 257 -1.04 -2.60 12.44
CA GLU A 257 -1.98 -1.93 11.53
C GLU A 257 -3.24 -2.79 11.34
N THR A 258 -3.07 -4.05 10.99
CA THR A 258 -4.24 -4.95 10.81
C THR A 258 -4.87 -5.40 12.14
N ARG A 259 -4.13 -5.38 13.25
CA ARG A 259 -4.74 -5.54 14.59
C ARG A 259 -5.73 -4.42 14.86
N ARG A 260 -5.35 -3.15 14.60
CA ARG A 260 -6.26 -2.00 14.72
C ARG A 260 -7.46 -2.11 13.79
N LEU A 261 -7.26 -2.56 12.56
CA LEU A 261 -8.37 -2.85 11.64
C LEU A 261 -9.31 -3.91 12.24
N ALA A 262 -8.78 -5.03 12.71
CA ALA A 262 -9.58 -6.10 13.31
C ALA A 262 -10.34 -5.63 14.56
N GLU A 263 -9.71 -4.81 15.41
CA GLU A 263 -10.36 -4.21 16.56
C GLU A 263 -11.52 -3.28 16.18
N SER A 264 -11.33 -2.48 15.12
CA SER A 264 -12.36 -1.55 14.64
C SER A 264 -13.64 -2.26 14.17
N VAL A 265 -13.51 -3.49 13.67
CA VAL A 265 -14.61 -4.32 13.16
C VAL A 265 -15.03 -5.46 14.08
N LYS A 266 -14.47 -5.57 15.29
CA LYS A 266 -14.76 -6.67 16.24
C LYS A 266 -16.23 -6.80 16.65
N HIS A 267 -16.99 -5.71 16.54
CA HIS A 267 -18.43 -5.71 16.79
C HIS A 267 -19.25 -6.40 15.69
N ARG A 268 -18.63 -6.66 14.51
CA ARG A 268 -19.25 -7.36 13.40
C ARG A 268 -19.05 -8.87 13.59
N GLY A 269 -20.04 -9.66 13.22
CA GLY A 269 -19.93 -11.13 13.27
C GLY A 269 -19.35 -11.75 11.99
N ASP A 270 -18.97 -10.95 11.01
CA ASP A 270 -18.65 -11.37 9.65
C ASP A 270 -17.21 -11.02 9.23
N TYR A 271 -16.30 -11.04 10.17
CA TYR A 271 -14.86 -10.90 9.89
C TYR A 271 -14.05 -12.07 10.46
N ARG A 272 -12.90 -12.30 9.86
CA ARG A 272 -11.87 -13.22 10.36
C ARG A 272 -10.53 -12.53 10.33
N TYR A 273 -9.80 -12.58 11.46
CA TYR A 273 -8.42 -12.12 11.56
C TYR A 273 -7.48 -13.30 11.71
N THR A 274 -6.35 -13.30 10.99
CA THR A 274 -5.34 -14.36 11.04
C THR A 274 -3.95 -13.74 10.95
N GLU A 275 -3.10 -14.02 11.93
CA GLU A 275 -1.67 -13.76 11.83
C GLU A 275 -0.96 -15.02 11.38
N VAL A 276 -0.02 -14.88 10.46
CA VAL A 276 0.82 -15.95 9.95
C VAL A 276 2.29 -15.69 10.27
N LEU A 277 3.12 -16.71 10.21
CA LEU A 277 4.57 -16.64 10.48
C LEU A 277 5.39 -17.22 9.33
N ALA A 278 4.83 -17.27 8.12
CA ALA A 278 5.42 -18.02 7.02
C ALA A 278 5.69 -17.15 5.79
N PHE A 279 5.52 -15.85 5.92
CA PHE A 279 5.71 -14.95 4.80
C PHE A 279 6.75 -13.88 5.15
N GLU A 280 7.49 -13.43 4.16
CA GLU A 280 8.22 -12.18 4.23
C GLU A 280 7.29 -11.12 3.62
N HIS A 281 6.52 -10.44 4.48
CA HIS A 281 5.41 -9.56 4.10
C HIS A 281 4.29 -10.35 3.38
N VAL A 282 4.24 -10.34 2.06
CA VAL A 282 3.21 -11.02 1.25
C VAL A 282 3.80 -12.16 0.39
N ARG A 283 5.10 -12.42 0.48
CA ARG A 283 5.79 -13.50 -0.24
C ARG A 283 6.01 -14.69 0.67
N PRO A 284 5.84 -15.93 0.18
CA PRO A 284 6.23 -17.11 0.96
C PRO A 284 7.71 -17.04 1.31
N GLY A 285 8.04 -17.15 2.60
CA GLY A 285 9.42 -17.17 3.07
C GLY A 285 10.18 -18.36 2.49
N SER A 286 11.48 -18.14 2.19
CA SER A 286 12.33 -19.18 1.59
C SER A 286 12.67 -20.34 2.53
N GLU A 287 12.43 -20.20 3.84
CA GLU A 287 12.80 -21.19 4.86
C GLU A 287 11.64 -22.06 5.39
N GLY A 288 10.38 -21.70 5.12
CA GLY A 288 9.21 -22.46 5.56
C GLY A 288 8.46 -23.09 4.40
N GLY A 289 8.69 -24.37 4.12
CA GLY A 289 7.84 -25.07 3.17
C GLY A 289 6.38 -25.10 3.68
N VAL A 290 5.41 -25.02 2.76
CA VAL A 290 3.95 -25.06 3.00
C VAL A 290 3.52 -26.17 3.98
N TRP A 291 4.38 -27.16 4.23
CA TRP A 291 4.15 -28.31 5.10
C TRP A 291 4.35 -28.03 6.61
N GLU A 292 4.99 -26.91 7.00
CA GLU A 292 5.05 -26.53 8.43
C GLU A 292 3.78 -25.83 8.89
N LEU A 293 3.03 -25.21 7.98
CA LEU A 293 1.74 -24.55 8.26
C LEU A 293 0.61 -25.53 8.62
N VAL A 294 0.78 -26.83 8.41
CA VAL A 294 -0.26 -27.85 8.62
C VAL A 294 -0.09 -28.59 9.96
N LYS A 295 0.92 -28.24 10.77
CA LYS A 295 1.23 -28.96 12.01
C LYS A 295 0.75 -28.26 13.30
N GLU A 296 0.10 -27.12 13.22
CA GLU A 296 -0.62 -26.46 14.31
C GLU A 296 -2.11 -26.31 13.95
#